data_af211e8be2b5d6b7bf804a40b6dfd257
#
_entry.id   af211e8be2b5d6b7bf804a40b6dfd257
#
_cell.length_a   1.000
_cell.length_b   1.000
_cell.length_c   1.000
_cell.angle_alpha   90.00
_cell.angle_beta   90.00
_cell.angle_gamma   90.00
#
_symmetry.space_group_name_H-M   'P 1'
#
loop_
_entity.id
_entity.type
_entity.pdbx_description
1 polymer ?
#
loop_
_entity_poly.entity_id
_entity_poly.type
_entity_poly.pdbx_seq_one_letter_code
_entity_poly.pdbx_strand_id
1 'polypeptide(L)'
;YVTKDGKTHEHVSHQYMPDKKISCELPPILNDNDKIARYAVDAVKNGGCECVIMNTVADAICVYDKIKEKKSDNCKIILYHSRMTINARDKKSREILKMCGKDRSERPERAIIVGTQVLEQSLDIDVDYMMTAICPEPFSLK
;
A
#
# COMPACT_ATOMS: atom_id res chain seq x y z
N TYR A 1 -5.74 -12.42 12.23
CA TYR A 1 -5.01 -13.70 12.38
C TYR A 1 -5.80 -14.81 11.70
N VAL A 2 -5.20 -15.47 10.73
CA VAL A 2 -5.77 -16.68 10.13
C VAL A 2 -5.04 -17.88 10.73
N THR A 3 -5.78 -18.74 11.44
CA THR A 3 -5.24 -19.97 11.99
C THR A 3 -5.27 -21.12 10.96
N LYS A 4 -4.49 -22.19 11.18
CA LYS A 4 -4.35 -23.37 10.29
C LYS A 4 -5.67 -24.07 9.94
N ASP A 5 -6.72 -23.79 10.65
CA ASP A 5 -8.09 -24.34 10.51
C ASP A 5 -9.06 -23.36 9.82
N GLY A 6 -8.56 -22.29 9.25
CA GLY A 6 -9.39 -21.35 8.47
C GLY A 6 -10.37 -20.50 9.30
N LYS A 7 -10.25 -20.50 10.63
CA LYS A 7 -11.09 -19.67 11.50
C LYS A 7 -10.41 -18.31 11.72
N THR A 8 -11.10 -17.25 11.38
CA THR A 8 -10.72 -15.87 11.71
C THR A 8 -11.00 -15.60 13.17
N HIS A 9 -9.97 -15.35 13.95
CA HIS A 9 -10.12 -14.81 15.30
C HIS A 9 -9.97 -13.28 15.24
N GLU A 10 -11.05 -12.57 15.52
CA GLU A 10 -11.00 -11.14 15.80
C GLU A 10 -10.38 -10.94 17.19
N HIS A 11 -9.16 -10.46 17.23
CA HIS A 11 -8.59 -9.93 18.46
C HIS A 11 -8.96 -8.45 18.57
N VAL A 12 -10.07 -8.18 19.25
CA VAL A 12 -10.42 -6.81 19.61
C VAL A 12 -9.58 -6.41 20.83
N SER A 13 -8.51 -5.68 20.59
CA SER A 13 -7.85 -4.98 21.68
C SER A 13 -8.76 -3.82 22.12
N HIS A 14 -9.33 -3.90 23.29
CA HIS A 14 -10.22 -2.90 23.88
C HIS A 14 -9.45 -1.64 24.32
N GLN A 15 -8.73 -0.97 23.45
CA GLN A 15 -8.24 0.37 23.71
C GLN A 15 -8.32 1.25 22.47
N TYR A 16 -9.39 2.05 22.42
CA TYR A 16 -9.50 3.29 21.65
C TYR A 16 -9.43 3.18 20.12
N MET A 17 -10.49 2.66 19.51
CA MET A 17 -10.83 3.03 18.12
C MET A 17 -12.34 3.32 18.02
N PRO A 18 -12.71 4.58 17.73
CA PRO A 18 -14.09 4.87 17.34
C PRO A 18 -14.33 4.25 15.97
N ASP A 19 -15.31 3.37 15.86
CA ASP A 19 -16.09 2.96 14.67
C ASP A 19 -15.43 2.91 13.28
N LYS A 20 -14.11 2.71 13.14
CA LYS A 20 -13.49 2.43 11.85
C LYS A 20 -13.67 0.95 11.50
N LYS A 21 -14.65 0.66 10.66
CA LYS A 21 -14.76 -0.67 10.03
C LYS A 21 -13.69 -0.79 8.96
N ILE A 22 -12.78 -1.75 9.14
CA ILE A 22 -11.79 -2.12 8.12
C ILE A 22 -12.34 -3.34 7.39
N SER A 23 -12.52 -3.24 6.07
CA SER A 23 -12.84 -4.37 5.21
C SER A 23 -11.55 -4.98 4.70
N CYS A 24 -11.38 -6.29 4.81
CA CYS A 24 -10.22 -7.01 4.33
C CYS A 24 -10.65 -8.03 3.26
N GLU A 25 -10.04 -7.95 2.09
CA GLU A 25 -10.25 -8.88 0.98
C GLU A 25 -8.95 -9.62 0.67
N LEU A 26 -9.05 -10.91 0.33
CA LEU A 26 -7.92 -11.76 -0.05
C LEU A 26 -8.12 -12.24 -1.51
N PRO A 27 -7.92 -11.37 -2.50
CA PRO A 27 -8.04 -11.79 -3.89
C PRO A 27 -6.89 -12.75 -4.28
N PRO A 28 -7.14 -13.77 -5.12
CA PRO A 28 -6.13 -14.72 -5.57
C PRO A 28 -5.25 -14.13 -6.67
N ILE A 29 -4.51 -13.06 -6.36
CA ILE A 29 -3.67 -12.30 -7.30
C ILE A 29 -2.18 -12.35 -6.96
N LEU A 30 -1.80 -13.21 -6.02
CA LEU A 30 -0.41 -13.38 -5.60
C LEU A 30 0.48 -13.68 -6.81
N ASN A 31 1.60 -12.99 -6.93
CA ASN A 31 2.57 -13.08 -8.02
C ASN A 31 2.07 -12.62 -9.40
N ASP A 32 0.90 -12.00 -9.51
CA ASP A 32 0.41 -11.43 -10.75
C ASP A 32 0.47 -9.89 -10.70
N ASN A 33 1.64 -9.34 -11.05
CA ASN A 33 1.90 -7.90 -10.99
C ASN A 33 0.96 -7.08 -11.90
N ASP A 34 0.40 -7.69 -12.96
CA ASP A 34 -0.57 -7.02 -13.82
C ASP A 34 -1.94 -6.89 -13.15
N LYS A 35 -2.39 -7.95 -12.49
CA LYS A 35 -3.63 -7.90 -11.71
C LYS A 35 -3.50 -6.98 -10.51
N ILE A 36 -2.37 -7.03 -9.79
CA ILE A 36 -2.10 -6.09 -8.69
C ILE A 36 -2.22 -4.64 -9.17
N ALA A 37 -1.60 -4.31 -10.29
CA ALA A 37 -1.68 -2.97 -10.86
C ALA A 37 -3.12 -2.55 -11.24
N ARG A 38 -3.92 -3.47 -11.80
CA ARG A 38 -5.33 -3.20 -12.11
C ARG A 38 -6.15 -2.95 -10.86
N TYR A 39 -6.00 -3.79 -9.83
CA TYR A 39 -6.71 -3.60 -8.55
C TYR A 39 -6.36 -2.25 -7.92
N ALA A 40 -5.06 -1.87 -7.93
CA ALA A 40 -4.63 -0.60 -7.39
C ALA A 40 -5.26 0.61 -8.13
N VAL A 41 -5.32 0.57 -9.45
CA VAL A 41 -5.96 1.63 -10.24
C VAL A 41 -7.47 1.66 -9.99
N ASP A 42 -8.11 0.49 -9.89
CA ASP A 42 -9.56 0.40 -9.64
C ASP A 42 -9.93 0.88 -8.23
N ALA A 43 -9.10 0.64 -7.23
CA ALA A 43 -9.35 1.09 -5.85
C ALA A 43 -9.49 2.61 -5.75
N VAL A 44 -8.66 3.37 -6.46
CA VAL A 44 -8.71 4.83 -6.45
C VAL A 44 -9.60 5.43 -7.55
N LYS A 45 -10.36 4.61 -8.25
CA LYS A 45 -11.22 5.05 -9.37
C LYS A 45 -12.19 6.16 -8.97
N ASN A 46 -12.73 6.09 -7.76
CA ASN A 46 -13.67 7.06 -7.21
C ASN A 46 -13.00 8.09 -6.29
N GLY A 47 -11.68 8.17 -6.32
CA GLY A 47 -10.88 9.03 -5.45
C GLY A 47 -10.21 8.27 -4.30
N GLY A 48 -9.29 8.94 -3.63
CA GLY A 48 -8.58 8.41 -2.46
C GLY A 48 -7.10 8.12 -2.72
N CYS A 49 -6.44 7.68 -1.65
CA CYS A 49 -5.03 7.31 -1.65
C CYS A 49 -4.87 5.83 -1.34
N GLU A 50 -4.15 5.13 -2.20
CA GLU A 50 -3.79 3.73 -2.00
C GLU A 50 -2.31 3.54 -1.76
N CYS A 51 -1.99 2.61 -0.87
CA CYS A 51 -0.63 2.15 -0.62
C CYS A 51 -0.50 0.68 -1.04
N VAL A 52 0.40 0.40 -1.98
CA VAL A 52 0.73 -0.95 -2.45
C VAL A 52 2.10 -1.33 -1.93
N ILE A 53 2.15 -2.36 -1.07
CA ILE A 53 3.39 -2.84 -0.44
C ILE A 53 3.77 -4.18 -1.05
N MET A 54 4.91 -4.20 -1.72
CA MET A 54 5.48 -5.38 -2.35
C MET A 54 6.62 -5.96 -1.51
N ASN A 55 6.86 -7.26 -1.62
CA ASN A 55 7.92 -7.95 -0.87
C ASN A 55 9.31 -7.63 -1.41
N THR A 56 9.44 -7.36 -2.70
CA THR A 56 10.72 -7.08 -3.34
C THR A 56 10.72 -5.73 -4.06
N VAL A 57 11.90 -5.13 -4.17
CA VAL A 57 12.08 -3.89 -4.95
C VAL A 57 11.79 -4.12 -6.44
N ALA A 58 12.13 -5.29 -6.97
CA ALA A 58 11.88 -5.64 -8.37
C ALA A 58 10.37 -5.67 -8.67
N ASP A 59 9.58 -6.32 -7.79
CA ASP A 59 8.12 -6.36 -7.93
C ASP A 59 7.50 -4.97 -7.77
N ALA A 60 7.98 -4.18 -6.81
CA ALA A 60 7.51 -2.80 -6.62
C ALA A 60 7.73 -1.95 -7.87
N ILE A 61 8.89 -2.06 -8.51
CA ILE A 61 9.18 -1.36 -9.78
C ILE A 61 8.26 -1.86 -10.88
N CYS A 62 8.11 -3.19 -11.02
CA CYS A 62 7.25 -3.79 -12.04
C CYS A 62 5.78 -3.34 -11.90
N VAL A 63 5.25 -3.39 -10.69
CA VAL A 63 3.88 -2.93 -10.40
C VAL A 63 3.73 -1.43 -10.66
N TYR A 64 4.72 -0.62 -10.24
CA TYR A 64 4.72 0.82 -10.50
C TYR A 64 4.64 1.14 -12.00
N ASP A 65 5.44 0.49 -12.84
CA ASP A 65 5.45 0.71 -14.28
C ASP A 65 4.09 0.31 -14.90
N LYS A 66 3.53 -0.81 -14.48
CA LYS A 66 2.20 -1.27 -14.93
C LYS A 66 1.07 -0.32 -14.50
N ILE A 67 1.12 0.22 -13.30
CA ILE A 67 0.16 1.24 -12.84
C ILE A 67 0.30 2.51 -13.68
N LYS A 68 1.54 2.93 -13.96
CA LYS A 68 1.82 4.12 -14.77
C LYS A 68 1.22 4.04 -16.18
N GLU A 69 1.19 2.85 -16.77
CA GLU A 69 0.55 2.60 -18.07
C GLU A 69 -0.98 2.64 -18.00
N LYS A 70 -1.56 2.23 -16.87
CA LYS A 70 -3.02 2.03 -16.72
C LYS A 70 -3.75 3.18 -16.04
N LYS A 71 -3.01 4.03 -15.30
CA LYS A 71 -3.61 5.12 -14.53
C LYS A 71 -4.20 6.22 -15.42
N SER A 72 -5.20 6.93 -14.93
CA SER A 72 -5.68 8.18 -15.53
C SER A 72 -4.70 9.34 -15.29
N ASP A 73 -4.77 10.38 -16.12
CA ASP A 73 -3.87 11.54 -16.01
C ASP A 73 -3.96 12.26 -14.66
N ASN A 74 -5.13 12.24 -14.02
CA ASN A 74 -5.37 12.86 -12.72
C ASN A 74 -4.93 12.01 -11.52
N CYS A 75 -4.27 10.86 -11.74
CA CYS A 75 -3.77 10.02 -10.66
C CYS A 75 -2.27 10.24 -10.45
N LYS A 76 -1.90 10.71 -9.27
CA LYS A 76 -0.49 10.79 -8.88
C LYS A 76 0.03 9.42 -8.45
N ILE A 77 1.25 9.10 -8.86
CA ILE A 77 1.89 7.85 -8.50
C ILE A 77 3.31 8.09 -8.01
N ILE A 78 3.68 7.45 -6.91
CA ILE A 78 5.04 7.53 -6.33
C ILE A 78 5.56 6.12 -6.08
N LEU A 79 6.83 5.90 -6.46
CA LEU A 79 7.59 4.71 -6.10
C LEU A 79 8.55 5.02 -4.96
N TYR A 80 8.56 4.17 -3.92
CA TYR A 80 9.40 4.34 -2.73
C TYR A 80 10.01 3.02 -2.25
N HIS A 81 11.33 2.90 -2.23
CA HIS A 81 12.01 1.68 -1.81
C HIS A 81 13.43 1.95 -1.26
N SER A 82 14.02 0.95 -0.62
CA SER A 82 15.30 1.04 0.09
C SER A 82 16.52 1.32 -0.81
N ARG A 83 16.47 0.94 -2.09
CA ARG A 83 17.59 1.15 -3.04
C ARG A 83 17.69 2.59 -3.58
N MET A 84 16.81 3.49 -3.17
CA MET A 84 16.91 4.90 -3.53
C MET A 84 17.99 5.58 -2.73
N THR A 85 18.62 6.60 -3.31
CA THR A 85 19.58 7.44 -2.57
C THR A 85 18.87 8.18 -1.43
N ILE A 86 19.62 8.54 -0.39
CA ILE A 86 19.09 9.25 0.79
C ILE A 86 18.34 10.53 0.35
N ASN A 87 18.94 11.34 -0.50
CA ASN A 87 18.33 12.57 -0.97
C ASN A 87 17.03 12.32 -1.77
N ALA A 88 17.01 11.29 -2.60
CA ALA A 88 15.80 10.92 -3.34
C ALA A 88 14.69 10.42 -2.41
N ARG A 89 15.05 9.65 -1.39
CA ARG A 89 14.10 9.17 -0.36
C ARG A 89 13.51 10.32 0.42
N ASP A 90 14.34 11.25 0.91
CA ASP A 90 13.87 12.42 1.67
C ASP A 90 12.92 13.29 0.87
N LYS A 91 13.22 13.52 -0.42
CA LYS A 91 12.33 14.25 -1.31
C LYS A 91 10.99 13.55 -1.47
N LYS A 92 11.02 12.23 -1.75
CA LYS A 92 9.80 11.43 -1.94
C LYS A 92 9.02 11.27 -0.64
N SER A 93 9.68 11.12 0.51
CA SER A 93 9.02 11.07 1.82
C SER A 93 8.19 12.33 2.08
N ARG A 94 8.75 13.49 1.80
CA ARG A 94 8.02 14.78 1.94
C ARG A 94 6.84 14.86 0.97
N GLU A 95 7.01 14.38 -0.25
CA GLU A 95 5.94 14.34 -1.25
C GLU A 95 4.82 13.39 -0.81
N ILE A 96 5.16 12.20 -0.32
CA ILE A 96 4.18 11.22 0.20
C ILE A 96 3.42 11.79 1.40
N LEU A 97 4.11 12.43 2.35
CA LEU A 97 3.46 13.04 3.52
C LEU A 97 2.51 14.17 3.15
N LYS A 98 2.79 14.93 2.10
CA LYS A 98 1.84 15.92 1.56
C LYS A 98 0.62 15.27 0.93
N MET A 99 0.82 14.18 0.21
CA MET A 99 -0.26 13.47 -0.49
C MET A 99 -1.14 12.64 0.43
N CYS A 100 -0.55 11.95 1.40
CA CYS A 100 -1.20 10.94 2.23
C CYS A 100 -0.89 11.09 3.72
N GLY A 101 -0.43 12.27 4.17
CA GLY A 101 -0.27 12.58 5.59
C GLY A 101 -1.60 12.91 6.26
N LYS A 102 -1.54 13.22 7.56
CA LYS A 102 -2.72 13.58 8.37
C LYS A 102 -3.42 14.86 7.91
N ASP A 103 -2.65 15.77 7.31
CA ASP A 103 -3.23 16.98 6.69
C ASP A 103 -3.81 16.64 5.32
N ARG A 104 -5.13 16.76 5.22
CA ARG A 104 -5.88 16.44 4.00
C ARG A 104 -6.01 17.61 3.03
N SER A 105 -5.54 18.79 3.37
CA SER A 105 -5.71 20.00 2.56
C SER A 105 -4.95 19.96 1.22
N GLU A 106 -3.81 19.25 1.19
CA GLU A 106 -2.96 19.11 0.00
C GLU A 106 -3.13 17.76 -0.73
N ARG A 107 -4.12 16.94 -0.32
CA ARG A 107 -4.32 15.62 -0.93
C ARG A 107 -4.78 15.76 -2.38
N PRO A 108 -4.16 15.04 -3.32
CA PRO A 108 -4.69 14.91 -4.66
C PRO A 108 -5.99 14.09 -4.62
N GLU A 109 -6.84 14.28 -5.61
CA GLU A 109 -8.08 13.52 -5.77
C GLU A 109 -7.80 12.00 -5.80
N ARG A 110 -6.72 11.61 -6.45
CA ARG A 110 -6.29 10.21 -6.60
C ARG A 110 -4.79 10.09 -6.44
N ALA A 111 -4.35 9.15 -5.62
CA ALA A 111 -2.93 8.86 -5.42
C ALA A 111 -2.68 7.38 -5.22
N ILE A 112 -1.57 6.88 -5.74
CA ILE A 112 -1.10 5.52 -5.50
C ILE A 112 0.37 5.59 -5.10
N ILE A 113 0.69 5.00 -3.95
CA ILE A 113 2.06 4.86 -3.49
C ILE A 113 2.45 3.40 -3.62
N VAL A 114 3.51 3.11 -4.35
CA VAL A 114 4.04 1.75 -4.48
C VAL A 114 5.38 1.67 -3.77
N GLY A 115 5.57 0.68 -2.93
CA GLY A 115 6.83 0.52 -2.22
C GLY A 115 7.03 -0.85 -1.62
N THR A 116 8.04 -0.96 -0.79
CA THR A 116 8.33 -2.14 0.01
C THR A 116 8.07 -1.85 1.49
N GLN A 117 8.31 -2.82 2.39
CA GLN A 117 8.08 -2.67 3.84
C GLN A 117 8.74 -1.43 4.47
N VAL A 118 9.76 -0.85 3.82
CA VAL A 118 10.38 0.41 4.26
C VAL A 118 9.35 1.55 4.35
N LEU A 119 8.31 1.49 3.54
CA LEU A 119 7.25 2.50 3.52
C LEU A 119 6.45 2.51 4.82
N GLU A 120 6.12 1.35 5.37
CA GLU A 120 5.41 1.22 6.65
C GLU A 120 6.26 1.70 7.83
N GLN A 121 7.56 1.41 7.79
CA GLN A 121 8.48 1.70 8.90
C GLN A 121 8.91 3.16 8.97
N SER A 122 8.85 3.87 7.85
CA SER A 122 9.50 5.18 7.71
C SER A 122 8.53 6.35 7.68
N LEU A 123 7.23 6.12 7.46
CA LEU A 123 6.28 7.19 7.18
C LEU A 123 4.96 7.00 7.95
N ASP A 124 4.52 8.05 8.64
CA ASP A 124 3.18 8.12 9.25
C ASP A 124 2.17 8.59 8.18
N ILE A 125 1.68 7.64 7.40
CA ILE A 125 0.74 7.87 6.30
C ILE A 125 -0.68 7.44 6.68
N ASP A 126 -1.66 8.22 6.25
CA ASP A 126 -3.09 7.94 6.39
C ASP A 126 -3.67 7.67 5.00
N VAL A 127 -3.81 6.39 4.65
CA VAL A 127 -4.31 5.94 3.35
C VAL A 127 -5.73 5.40 3.46
N ASP A 128 -6.48 5.54 2.36
CA ASP A 128 -7.87 5.06 2.30
C ASP A 128 -7.91 3.57 1.94
N TYR A 129 -6.93 3.09 1.16
CA TYR A 129 -6.80 1.71 0.73
C TYR A 129 -5.36 1.22 0.93
N MET A 130 -5.20 -0.03 1.34
CA MET A 130 -3.89 -0.66 1.48
C MET A 130 -3.90 -2.05 0.87
N MET A 131 -2.98 -2.29 -0.04
CA MET A 131 -2.70 -3.61 -0.60
C MET A 131 -1.31 -4.05 -0.16
N THR A 132 -1.20 -5.22 0.45
CA THR A 132 0.08 -5.78 0.85
C THR A 132 0.22 -7.19 0.32
N ALA A 133 1.38 -7.50 -0.26
CA ALA A 133 1.72 -8.86 -0.64
C ALA A 133 2.02 -9.65 0.64
N ILE A 134 1.11 -10.55 1.02
CA ILE A 134 1.35 -11.46 2.13
C ILE A 134 2.38 -12.50 1.66
N CYS A 135 3.53 -12.53 2.31
CA CYS A 135 4.54 -13.55 2.04
C CYS A 135 3.99 -14.92 2.49
N PRO A 136 3.93 -15.93 1.61
CA PRO A 136 3.47 -17.26 1.98
C PRO A 136 4.51 -18.09 2.76
N GLU A 137 5.69 -17.53 3.04
CA GLU A 137 6.69 -18.21 3.87
C GLU A 137 6.13 -18.45 5.27
N PRO A 138 6.07 -19.70 5.71
CA PRO A 138 5.75 -19.96 7.10
C PRO A 138 6.87 -19.36 7.95
N PHE A 139 6.56 -18.41 8.79
CA PHE A 139 7.44 -18.04 9.89
C PHE A 139 7.73 -19.30 10.69
N SER A 140 8.84 -19.94 10.43
CA SER A 140 9.38 -20.93 11.36
C SER A 140 9.93 -20.14 12.54
N LEU A 141 9.08 -19.95 13.53
CA LEU A 141 9.53 -19.59 14.86
C LEU A 141 10.49 -20.69 15.32
N LYS A 142 11.78 -20.38 15.32
CA LYS A 142 12.76 -21.13 16.08
C LYS A 142 12.75 -20.64 17.52
#